data_a04557a06fc98a096daab89feecabd06
#
_entry.id   a04557a06fc98a096daab89feecabd06
#
_cell.length_a   1.000
_cell.length_b   1.000
_cell.length_c   1.000
_cell.angle_alpha   90.00
_cell.angle_beta   90.00
_cell.angle_gamma   90.00
#
_symmetry.space_group_name_H-M   'P 1'
#
loop_
_entity.id
_entity.type
_entity.pdbx_description
1 polymer ?
#
loop_
_entity_poly.entity_id
_entity_poly.type
_entity_poly.pdbx_seq_one_letter_code
_entity_poly.pdbx_strand_id
1 'polypeptide(L)'
;MDSKELIVQRSDEAKQLFLSNISVDPVIFGFEQNELKVLLLKMNYRKQWFLPGGYVKKDEDLDDAVIRILKERAGVNAVSYLEEFSVFGKKNRSEAYFEDFDDGLFHKERFITLGFYALYNPSKIDLTVDEFSESCEWFYLSQLPNIEMAMDHREIVQKALLTLREKISIKPIGLNLLPEKFTLSELQKLYEAILGKELNRGNFYRKIKNLGILKKLDEQRRGGAHKAPDLYSFDEDNYKKALENGLNSW
;
A
#
# COMPACT_ATOMS: atom_id res chain seq x y z
N MET A 1 3.93 29.89 7.83
CA MET A 1 4.46 29.17 9.00
C MET A 1 5.27 28.02 8.46
N ASP A 2 6.47 27.82 8.93
CA ASP A 2 7.28 26.66 8.58
C ASP A 2 6.60 25.38 9.13
N SER A 3 6.68 24.26 8.39
CA SER A 3 6.07 23.00 8.83
C SER A 3 6.66 22.49 10.16
N LYS A 4 7.91 22.83 10.46
CA LYS A 4 8.53 22.52 11.75
C LYS A 4 7.86 23.29 12.88
N GLU A 5 7.61 24.59 12.70
CA GLU A 5 6.88 25.43 13.66
C GLU A 5 5.46 24.91 13.89
N LEU A 6 4.79 24.45 12.83
CA LEU A 6 3.46 23.89 12.91
C LEU A 6 3.42 22.58 13.72
N ILE A 7 4.41 21.70 13.56
CA ILE A 7 4.56 20.47 14.35
C ILE A 7 4.72 20.79 15.84
N VAL A 8 5.56 21.76 16.17
CA VAL A 8 5.79 22.21 17.56
C VAL A 8 4.50 22.75 18.15
N GLN A 9 3.82 23.64 17.43
CA GLN A 9 2.58 24.27 17.90
C GLN A 9 1.46 23.26 18.16
N ARG A 10 1.36 22.20 17.34
CA ARG A 10 0.31 21.17 17.46
C ARG A 10 0.66 20.03 18.41
N SER A 11 1.83 20.03 19.02
CA SER A 11 2.26 18.93 19.89
C SER A 11 1.32 18.69 21.08
N ASP A 12 0.86 19.75 21.74
CA ASP A 12 -0.04 19.62 22.89
C ASP A 12 -1.45 19.19 22.48
N GLU A 13 -1.93 19.65 21.33
CA GLU A 13 -3.18 19.17 20.73
C GLU A 13 -3.06 17.68 20.39
N ALA A 14 -1.93 17.25 19.81
CA ALA A 14 -1.68 15.86 19.48
C ALA A 14 -1.70 14.94 20.72
N LYS A 15 -1.14 15.37 21.86
CA LYS A 15 -1.21 14.63 23.13
C LYS A 15 -2.65 14.45 23.64
N GLN A 16 -3.52 15.41 23.37
CA GLN A 16 -4.93 15.32 23.76
C GLN A 16 -5.73 14.42 22.82
N LEU A 17 -5.46 14.46 21.51
CA LEU A 17 -6.24 13.83 20.47
C LEU A 17 -5.84 12.37 20.24
N PHE A 18 -4.53 12.05 20.22
CA PHE A 18 -4.03 10.74 19.82
C PHE A 18 -3.66 9.86 21.00
N LEU A 19 -3.65 8.54 20.75
CA LEU A 19 -3.06 7.57 21.65
C LEU A 19 -1.55 7.81 21.74
N SER A 20 -1.01 7.81 22.96
CA SER A 20 0.43 7.91 23.16
C SER A 20 1.12 6.64 22.70
N ASN A 21 2.27 6.80 22.03
CA ASN A 21 3.18 5.71 21.67
C ASN A 21 2.67 4.70 20.61
N ILE A 22 1.51 4.96 19.98
CA ILE A 22 0.97 4.13 18.91
C ILE A 22 0.85 4.95 17.62
N SER A 23 1.38 4.38 16.54
CA SER A 23 1.25 4.91 15.17
C SER A 23 0.90 3.80 14.19
N VAL A 24 0.51 4.18 13.00
CA VAL A 24 0.30 3.27 11.87
C VAL A 24 1.08 3.75 10.66
N ASP A 25 1.72 2.82 9.96
CA ASP A 25 2.46 3.09 8.73
C ASP A 25 1.92 2.19 7.59
N PRO A 26 0.90 2.65 6.85
CA PRO A 26 0.35 1.90 5.74
C PRO A 26 1.27 1.96 4.50
N VAL A 27 1.47 0.81 3.87
CA VAL A 27 2.14 0.66 2.58
C VAL A 27 1.09 0.51 1.49
N ILE A 28 0.96 1.47 0.60
CA ILE A 28 0.04 1.37 -0.54
C ILE A 28 0.80 0.84 -1.74
N PHE A 29 0.46 -0.37 -2.17
CA PHE A 29 0.97 -0.94 -3.41
C PHE A 29 0.06 -0.63 -4.59
N GLY A 30 0.67 -0.23 -5.70
CA GLY A 30 0.05 -0.09 -7.01
C GLY A 30 0.70 -1.00 -8.04
N PHE A 31 0.06 -1.15 -9.19
CA PHE A 31 0.61 -1.91 -10.31
C PHE A 31 0.39 -1.13 -11.62
N GLU A 32 1.46 -0.85 -12.33
CA GLU A 32 1.43 -0.16 -13.61
C GLU A 32 2.65 -0.54 -14.43
N GLN A 33 2.50 -0.59 -15.77
CA GLN A 33 3.58 -0.94 -16.71
C GLN A 33 4.31 -2.26 -16.37
N ASN A 34 3.56 -3.25 -15.84
CA ASN A 34 4.04 -4.57 -15.39
C ASN A 34 5.00 -4.54 -14.18
N GLU A 35 5.07 -3.44 -13.45
CA GLU A 35 5.85 -3.31 -12.22
C GLU A 35 4.98 -2.89 -11.03
N LEU A 36 5.39 -3.31 -9.82
CA LEU A 36 4.79 -2.82 -8.59
C LEU A 36 5.33 -1.43 -8.26
N LYS A 37 4.42 -0.62 -7.75
CA LYS A 37 4.70 0.71 -7.21
C LYS A 37 4.36 0.77 -5.73
N VAL A 38 4.96 1.72 -5.04
CA VAL A 38 4.61 2.13 -3.67
C VAL A 38 4.36 3.63 -3.65
N LEU A 39 3.37 4.05 -2.88
CA LEU A 39 3.05 5.45 -2.68
C LEU A 39 3.89 6.01 -1.52
N LEU A 40 4.58 7.11 -1.76
CA LEU A 40 5.40 7.80 -0.77
C LEU A 40 5.04 9.29 -0.70
N LEU A 41 5.25 9.87 0.47
CA LEU A 41 5.11 11.30 0.75
C LEU A 41 6.47 11.94 0.92
N LYS A 42 6.60 13.20 0.52
CA LYS A 42 7.75 14.05 0.83
C LYS A 42 7.30 15.18 1.76
N MET A 43 7.96 15.28 2.91
CA MET A 43 7.62 16.31 3.90
C MET A 43 8.23 17.67 3.52
N ASN A 44 7.53 18.76 3.80
CA ASN A 44 7.96 20.12 3.48
C ASN A 44 9.33 20.53 4.08
N TYR A 45 9.72 19.94 5.22
CA TYR A 45 10.93 20.31 5.98
C TYR A 45 12.03 19.24 5.95
N ARG A 46 11.84 18.16 5.15
CA ARG A 46 12.80 17.05 5.01
C ARG A 46 12.95 16.65 3.55
N LYS A 47 14.13 16.12 3.21
CA LYS A 47 14.42 15.61 1.87
C LYS A 47 13.99 14.15 1.69
N GLN A 48 13.87 13.42 2.79
CA GLN A 48 13.52 12.01 2.81
C GLN A 48 12.06 11.78 2.42
N TRP A 49 11.81 10.59 1.88
CA TRP A 49 10.48 10.10 1.56
C TRP A 49 9.92 9.24 2.70
N PHE A 50 8.61 9.32 2.89
CA PHE A 50 7.88 8.66 3.97
C PHE A 50 6.78 7.77 3.43
N LEU A 51 6.38 6.78 4.24
CA LEU A 51 5.06 6.19 4.11
C LEU A 51 3.98 7.21 4.54
N PRO A 52 2.76 7.12 4.02
CA PRO A 52 1.64 7.95 4.47
C PRO A 52 1.14 7.52 5.87
N GLY A 53 2.04 7.54 6.84
CA GLY A 53 1.79 7.16 8.22
C GLY A 53 1.15 8.25 9.07
N GLY A 54 0.71 7.88 10.28
CA GLY A 54 0.10 8.82 11.23
C GLY A 54 -0.25 8.17 12.56
N TYR A 55 -1.02 8.90 13.36
CA TYR A 55 -1.36 8.53 14.73
C TYR A 55 -2.83 8.10 14.85
N VAL A 56 -3.12 7.23 15.79
CA VAL A 56 -4.45 6.72 16.09
C VAL A 56 -5.12 7.66 17.10
N LYS A 57 -6.34 8.14 16.82
CA LYS A 57 -7.11 8.93 17.77
C LYS A 57 -7.60 8.05 18.93
N LYS A 58 -7.89 8.69 20.07
CA LYS A 58 -8.35 7.99 21.28
C LYS A 58 -9.74 7.38 21.16
N ASP A 59 -10.52 7.82 20.17
CA ASP A 59 -11.92 7.49 19.94
C ASP A 59 -12.18 6.81 18.60
N GLU A 60 -11.15 6.21 17.97
CA GLU A 60 -11.30 5.50 16.70
C GLU A 60 -10.69 4.09 16.75
N ASP A 61 -11.21 3.18 15.94
CA ASP A 61 -10.62 1.86 15.71
C ASP A 61 -9.41 1.93 14.77
N LEU A 62 -8.52 0.93 14.82
CA LEU A 62 -7.29 0.93 14.03
C LEU A 62 -7.53 0.99 12.52
N ASP A 63 -8.51 0.25 12.01
CA ASP A 63 -8.84 0.24 10.58
C ASP A 63 -9.37 1.60 10.14
N ASP A 64 -10.19 2.26 10.96
CA ASP A 64 -10.70 3.62 10.71
C ASP A 64 -9.58 4.64 10.73
N ALA A 65 -8.62 4.51 11.67
CA ALA A 65 -7.42 5.34 11.70
C ALA A 65 -6.62 5.24 10.41
N VAL A 66 -6.37 4.02 9.91
CA VAL A 66 -5.63 3.82 8.65
C VAL A 66 -6.37 4.46 7.49
N ILE A 67 -7.69 4.23 7.36
CA ILE A 67 -8.51 4.80 6.28
C ILE A 67 -8.49 6.33 6.33
N ARG A 68 -8.67 6.92 7.52
CA ARG A 68 -8.60 8.37 7.72
C ARG A 68 -7.23 8.93 7.33
N ILE A 69 -6.15 8.31 7.79
CA ILE A 69 -4.77 8.73 7.50
C ILE A 69 -4.49 8.68 6.00
N LEU A 70 -4.87 7.61 5.33
CA LEU A 70 -4.69 7.48 3.88
C LEU A 70 -5.46 8.55 3.11
N LYS A 71 -6.67 8.88 3.56
CA LYS A 71 -7.49 9.95 2.98
C LYS A 71 -6.85 11.33 3.20
N GLU A 72 -6.48 11.64 4.44
CA GLU A 72 -5.93 12.94 4.83
C GLU A 72 -4.55 13.20 4.21
N ARG A 73 -3.68 12.18 4.19
CA ARG A 73 -2.29 12.31 3.75
C ARG A 73 -2.06 12.13 2.25
N ALA A 74 -2.89 11.33 1.59
CA ALA A 74 -2.65 10.94 0.20
C ALA A 74 -3.87 11.04 -0.72
N GLY A 75 -5.03 11.48 -0.22
CA GLY A 75 -6.26 11.59 -1.01
C GLY A 75 -6.92 10.24 -1.33
N VAL A 76 -6.53 9.16 -0.66
CA VAL A 76 -7.10 7.82 -0.91
C VAL A 76 -8.45 7.70 -0.23
N ASN A 77 -9.54 7.84 -0.99
CA ASN A 77 -10.90 7.91 -0.44
C ASN A 77 -11.61 6.57 -0.21
N ALA A 78 -11.14 5.50 -0.84
CA ALA A 78 -11.74 4.17 -0.70
C ALA A 78 -10.66 3.10 -0.67
N VAL A 79 -10.56 2.37 0.42
CA VAL A 79 -9.64 1.24 0.57
C VAL A 79 -10.48 -0.03 0.54
N SER A 80 -10.36 -0.81 -0.54
CA SER A 80 -11.12 -2.07 -0.70
C SER A 80 -10.31 -3.31 -0.29
N TYR A 81 -9.03 -3.17 -0.03
CA TYR A 81 -8.18 -4.20 0.52
C TYR A 81 -7.19 -3.57 1.50
N LEU A 82 -7.34 -3.91 2.77
CA LEU A 82 -6.47 -3.47 3.86
C LEU A 82 -6.15 -4.70 4.73
N GLU A 83 -4.88 -4.90 5.04
CA GLU A 83 -4.46 -6.02 5.91
C GLU A 83 -3.31 -5.57 6.80
N GLU A 84 -3.43 -5.81 8.10
CA GLU A 84 -2.33 -5.70 9.05
C GLU A 84 -1.30 -6.80 8.78
N PHE A 85 0.01 -6.47 8.86
CA PHE A 85 1.03 -7.46 8.54
C PHE A 85 2.17 -7.58 9.56
N SER A 86 2.47 -6.55 10.33
CA SER A 86 3.56 -6.61 11.33
C SER A 86 3.52 -5.42 12.28
N VAL A 87 4.25 -5.57 13.40
CA VAL A 87 4.50 -4.51 14.37
C VAL A 87 5.98 -4.15 14.37
N PHE A 88 6.29 -2.85 14.39
CA PHE A 88 7.65 -2.31 14.37
C PHE A 88 7.89 -1.50 15.65
N GLY A 89 8.78 -2.01 16.51
CA GLY A 89 9.01 -1.45 17.83
C GLY A 89 10.48 -1.30 18.19
N LYS A 90 11.40 -1.18 17.21
CA LYS A 90 12.81 -0.91 17.51
C LYS A 90 12.93 0.36 18.35
N LYS A 91 13.77 0.35 19.39
CA LYS A 91 13.86 1.44 20.38
C LYS A 91 14.11 2.78 19.71
N ASN A 92 15.02 2.85 18.76
CA ASN A 92 15.49 4.10 18.16
C ASN A 92 15.01 4.27 16.71
N ARG A 93 13.80 3.75 16.37
CA ARG A 93 13.31 3.78 14.99
C ARG A 93 13.11 5.18 14.41
N SER A 94 12.78 6.17 15.23
CA SER A 94 12.46 7.54 14.82
C SER A 94 13.34 8.61 15.50
N GLU A 95 14.18 8.27 16.50
CA GLU A 95 14.94 9.24 17.28
C GLU A 95 15.84 10.14 16.43
N ALA A 96 16.66 9.56 15.56
CA ALA A 96 17.56 10.33 14.69
C ALA A 96 16.81 11.30 13.76
N TYR A 97 15.57 10.99 13.42
CA TYR A 97 14.75 11.84 12.57
C TYR A 97 14.27 13.12 13.29
N PHE A 98 14.02 13.03 14.59
CA PHE A 98 13.52 14.12 15.43
C PHE A 98 14.58 14.71 16.36
N GLU A 99 15.89 14.43 16.15
CA GLU A 99 16.96 14.90 17.03
C GLU A 99 17.05 16.43 17.12
N ASP A 100 16.69 17.15 16.07
CA ASP A 100 16.69 18.60 15.98
C ASP A 100 15.40 19.28 16.50
N PHE A 101 14.51 18.52 17.14
CA PHE A 101 13.33 19.02 17.81
C PHE A 101 13.53 19.05 19.33
N ASP A 102 12.84 19.96 20.01
CA ASP A 102 12.88 20.08 21.47
C ASP A 102 12.32 18.81 22.14
N ASP A 103 12.85 18.51 23.34
CA ASP A 103 12.35 17.42 24.15
C ASP A 103 10.92 17.69 24.66
N GLY A 104 10.15 16.63 24.88
CA GLY A 104 8.78 16.71 25.37
C GLY A 104 7.73 16.93 24.30
N LEU A 105 8.08 17.04 23.01
CA LEU A 105 7.11 17.06 21.93
C LEU A 105 6.52 15.66 21.70
N PHE A 106 5.21 15.62 21.39
CA PHE A 106 4.49 14.37 21.10
C PHE A 106 5.20 13.51 20.03
N HIS A 107 5.62 14.14 18.93
CA HIS A 107 6.27 13.45 17.81
C HIS A 107 7.65 12.87 18.13
N LYS A 108 8.27 13.32 19.24
CA LYS A 108 9.56 12.84 19.73
C LYS A 108 9.45 11.66 20.70
N GLU A 109 8.23 11.34 21.13
CA GLU A 109 7.99 10.16 21.95
C GLU A 109 8.36 8.88 21.20
N ARG A 110 8.64 7.81 21.94
CA ARG A 110 8.86 6.49 21.35
C ARG A 110 7.55 5.90 20.86
N PHE A 111 7.45 5.61 19.57
CA PHE A 111 6.28 4.95 18.98
C PHE A 111 6.53 3.48 18.63
N ILE A 112 5.51 2.67 18.86
CA ILE A 112 5.35 1.36 18.24
C ILE A 112 4.39 1.53 17.07
N THR A 113 4.80 1.10 15.89
CA THR A 113 3.99 1.24 14.67
C THR A 113 3.40 -0.09 14.24
N LEU A 114 2.11 -0.05 13.92
CA LEU A 114 1.43 -1.15 13.25
C LEU A 114 1.53 -0.94 11.72
N GLY A 115 2.08 -1.93 11.04
CA GLY A 115 2.20 -1.94 9.58
C GLY A 115 0.96 -2.51 8.93
N PHE A 116 0.35 -1.74 8.06
CA PHE A 116 -0.75 -2.15 7.19
C PHE A 116 -0.30 -2.11 5.73
N TYR A 117 -0.87 -2.94 4.86
CA TYR A 117 -0.76 -2.70 3.44
C TYR A 117 -2.12 -2.67 2.76
N ALA A 118 -2.20 -1.81 1.75
CA ALA A 118 -3.36 -1.64 0.91
C ALA A 118 -2.97 -1.85 -0.56
N LEU A 119 -3.93 -2.35 -1.35
CA LEU A 119 -3.75 -2.58 -2.78
C LEU A 119 -4.66 -1.62 -3.55
N TYR A 120 -4.06 -0.86 -4.47
CA TYR A 120 -4.79 0.17 -5.17
C TYR A 120 -4.35 0.33 -6.63
N ASN A 121 -5.30 0.59 -7.51
CA ASN A 121 -4.97 0.92 -8.90
C ASN A 121 -4.55 2.40 -8.99
N PRO A 122 -3.29 2.72 -9.36
CA PRO A 122 -2.81 4.09 -9.42
C PRO A 122 -3.66 5.03 -10.27
N SER A 123 -4.32 4.53 -11.32
CA SER A 123 -5.17 5.34 -12.20
C SER A 123 -6.51 5.77 -11.58
N LYS A 124 -6.85 5.26 -10.40
CA LYS A 124 -8.10 5.56 -9.69
C LYS A 124 -7.93 6.53 -8.52
N ILE A 125 -6.73 7.06 -8.30
CA ILE A 125 -6.44 7.98 -7.20
C ILE A 125 -6.06 9.35 -7.75
N ASP A 126 -6.79 10.36 -7.33
CA ASP A 126 -6.34 11.75 -7.43
C ASP A 126 -5.55 12.09 -6.17
N LEU A 127 -4.22 12.00 -6.28
CA LEU A 127 -3.32 12.24 -5.16
C LEU A 127 -3.45 13.67 -4.66
N THR A 128 -3.64 13.81 -3.36
CA THR A 128 -3.60 15.09 -2.65
C THR A 128 -2.61 14.99 -1.50
N VAL A 129 -2.13 16.12 -1.02
CA VAL A 129 -1.23 16.19 0.13
C VAL A 129 -1.83 17.02 1.24
N ASP A 130 -1.45 16.71 2.48
CA ASP A 130 -1.78 17.54 3.62
C ASP A 130 -0.84 18.76 3.72
N GLU A 131 -1.07 19.61 4.72
CA GLU A 131 -0.28 20.82 4.96
C GLU A 131 1.18 20.57 5.36
N PHE A 132 1.54 19.34 5.78
CA PHE A 132 2.89 18.95 6.17
C PHE A 132 3.71 18.39 5.01
N SER A 133 3.07 18.06 3.89
CA SER A 133 3.67 17.33 2.78
C SER A 133 3.86 18.23 1.54
N GLU A 134 5.04 18.14 0.93
CA GLU A 134 5.38 18.83 -0.33
C GLU A 134 4.77 18.11 -1.54
N SER A 135 4.86 16.77 -1.55
CA SER A 135 4.36 15.93 -2.64
C SER A 135 3.98 14.53 -2.17
N CYS A 136 3.15 13.87 -2.98
CA CYS A 136 2.76 12.48 -2.85
C CYS A 136 2.94 11.81 -4.22
N GLU A 137 3.79 10.78 -4.32
CA GLU A 137 4.20 10.22 -5.59
C GLU A 137 4.29 8.70 -5.58
N TRP A 138 4.04 8.10 -6.75
CA TRP A 138 4.23 6.68 -6.99
C TRP A 138 5.65 6.36 -7.44
N PHE A 139 6.34 5.49 -6.72
CA PHE A 139 7.66 4.98 -7.07
C PHE A 139 7.61 3.51 -7.43
N TYR A 140 8.28 3.11 -8.50
CA TYR A 140 8.50 1.69 -8.77
C TYR A 140 9.36 1.07 -7.66
N LEU A 141 9.04 -0.16 -7.27
CA LEU A 141 9.84 -0.85 -6.24
C LEU A 141 11.31 -1.00 -6.65
N SER A 142 11.59 -1.10 -7.94
CA SER A 142 12.95 -1.11 -8.51
C SER A 142 13.75 0.17 -8.24
N GLN A 143 13.09 1.29 -8.01
CA GLN A 143 13.71 2.60 -7.71
C GLN A 143 14.05 2.77 -6.23
N LEU A 144 13.38 2.03 -5.32
CA LEU A 144 13.52 2.22 -3.87
C LEU A 144 14.96 2.16 -3.36
N PRO A 145 15.89 1.32 -3.89
CA PRO A 145 17.27 1.34 -3.42
C PRO A 145 17.95 2.71 -3.49
N ASN A 146 17.55 3.55 -4.45
CA ASN A 146 18.12 4.88 -4.71
C ASN A 146 17.33 6.03 -4.05
N ILE A 147 16.22 5.74 -3.36
CA ILE A 147 15.37 6.73 -2.70
C ILE A 147 15.77 6.80 -1.23
N GLU A 148 16.08 7.99 -0.75
CA GLU A 148 16.33 8.20 0.68
C GLU A 148 15.00 8.20 1.44
N MET A 149 14.75 7.12 2.16
CA MET A 149 13.55 6.97 3.01
C MET A 149 13.88 7.28 4.46
N ALA A 150 12.93 7.93 5.12
CA ALA A 150 13.05 8.27 6.53
C ALA A 150 12.86 7.05 7.45
N MET A 151 13.43 7.14 8.64
CA MET A 151 13.26 6.14 9.70
C MET A 151 13.51 4.70 9.22
N ASP A 152 12.66 3.78 9.63
CA ASP A 152 12.65 2.38 9.22
C ASP A 152 11.63 2.07 8.09
N HIS A 153 11.11 3.10 7.42
CA HIS A 153 10.05 2.95 6.41
C HIS A 153 10.45 2.01 5.26
N ARG A 154 11.74 1.96 4.88
CA ARG A 154 12.24 0.98 3.90
C ARG A 154 12.06 -0.46 4.39
N GLU A 155 12.34 -0.74 5.67
CA GLU A 155 12.14 -2.07 6.26
C GLU A 155 10.65 -2.44 6.28
N ILE A 156 9.78 -1.46 6.58
CA ILE A 156 8.32 -1.63 6.56
C ILE A 156 7.84 -2.03 5.16
N VAL A 157 8.26 -1.32 4.10
CA VAL A 157 7.92 -1.68 2.71
C VAL A 157 8.42 -3.07 2.33
N GLN A 158 9.66 -3.42 2.71
CA GLN A 158 10.23 -4.73 2.42
C GLN A 158 9.44 -5.85 3.12
N LYS A 159 9.06 -5.66 4.37
CA LYS A 159 8.26 -6.63 5.12
C LYS A 159 6.84 -6.76 4.56
N ALA A 160 6.20 -5.65 4.17
CA ALA A 160 4.91 -5.65 3.50
C ALA A 160 4.95 -6.45 2.19
N LEU A 161 5.99 -6.25 1.36
CA LEU A 161 6.17 -6.98 0.11
C LEU A 161 6.37 -8.50 0.35
N LEU A 162 7.14 -8.88 1.37
CA LEU A 162 7.31 -10.29 1.73
C LEU A 162 5.98 -10.91 2.15
N THR A 163 5.20 -10.23 2.99
CA THR A 163 3.88 -10.69 3.40
C THR A 163 2.92 -10.79 2.21
N LEU A 164 2.91 -9.82 1.30
CA LEU A 164 2.11 -9.85 0.07
C LEU A 164 2.47 -11.07 -0.80
N ARG A 165 3.78 -11.41 -0.92
CA ARG A 165 4.26 -12.61 -1.63
C ARG A 165 3.80 -13.92 -1.00
N GLU A 166 3.77 -14.00 0.31
CA GLU A 166 3.26 -15.15 1.05
C GLU A 166 1.75 -15.29 0.83
N LYS A 167 1.01 -14.19 0.97
CA LYS A 167 -0.46 -14.16 0.87
C LYS A 167 -0.98 -14.49 -0.53
N ILE A 168 -0.31 -14.04 -1.59
CA ILE A 168 -0.75 -14.31 -2.97
C ILE A 168 -0.73 -15.82 -3.29
N SER A 169 -0.02 -16.62 -2.52
CA SER A 169 0.01 -18.07 -2.67
C SER A 169 -1.24 -18.75 -2.12
N ILE A 170 -1.94 -18.12 -1.18
CA ILE A 170 -3.09 -18.67 -0.44
C ILE A 170 -4.38 -17.88 -0.60
N LYS A 171 -4.30 -16.64 -1.09
CA LYS A 171 -5.46 -15.78 -1.37
C LYS A 171 -5.39 -15.21 -2.78
N PRO A 172 -6.51 -15.05 -3.50
CA PRO A 172 -6.49 -14.34 -4.77
C PRO A 172 -6.23 -12.85 -4.51
N ILE A 173 -5.19 -12.32 -5.13
CA ILE A 173 -4.87 -10.89 -5.04
C ILE A 173 -4.85 -10.34 -6.45
N GLY A 174 -5.48 -9.20 -6.69
CA GLY A 174 -5.46 -8.58 -8.01
C GLY A 174 -6.65 -7.71 -8.35
N LEU A 175 -7.82 -7.93 -7.69
CA LEU A 175 -9.04 -7.16 -7.97
C LEU A 175 -8.80 -5.64 -7.92
N ASN A 176 -8.01 -5.18 -6.96
CA ASN A 176 -7.77 -3.77 -6.71
C ASN A 176 -6.55 -3.19 -7.45
N LEU A 177 -5.75 -4.04 -8.09
CA LEU A 177 -4.52 -3.67 -8.80
C LEU A 177 -4.69 -3.64 -10.32
N LEU A 178 -5.69 -4.32 -10.86
CA LEU A 178 -5.99 -4.37 -12.29
C LEU A 178 -7.20 -3.48 -12.65
N PRO A 179 -7.32 -3.07 -13.91
CA PRO A 179 -8.56 -2.48 -14.41
C PRO A 179 -9.70 -3.51 -14.37
N GLU A 180 -10.96 -3.04 -14.44
CA GLU A 180 -12.15 -3.92 -14.40
C GLU A 180 -12.14 -5.02 -15.47
N LYS A 181 -11.59 -4.69 -16.66
CA LYS A 181 -11.44 -5.62 -17.79
C LYS A 181 -9.96 -5.79 -18.09
N PHE A 182 -9.49 -7.02 -17.99
CA PHE A 182 -8.09 -7.37 -18.20
C PHE A 182 -7.93 -8.68 -18.98
N THR A 183 -6.74 -8.92 -19.49
CA THR A 183 -6.34 -10.18 -20.10
C THR A 183 -5.67 -11.11 -19.09
N LEU A 184 -5.68 -12.42 -19.33
CA LEU A 184 -4.91 -13.36 -18.49
C LEU A 184 -3.40 -13.06 -18.49
N SER A 185 -2.89 -12.42 -19.55
CA SER A 185 -1.49 -12.01 -19.62
C SER A 185 -1.20 -10.85 -18.65
N GLU A 186 -2.10 -9.87 -18.54
CA GLU A 186 -1.96 -8.78 -17.58
C GLU A 186 -2.04 -9.29 -16.13
N LEU A 187 -2.96 -10.23 -15.85
CA LEU A 187 -3.03 -10.88 -14.56
C LEU A 187 -1.76 -11.68 -14.24
N GLN A 188 -1.20 -12.42 -15.23
CA GLN A 188 0.07 -13.13 -15.07
C GLN A 188 1.21 -12.15 -14.73
N LYS A 189 1.31 -11.01 -15.44
CA LYS A 189 2.33 -9.99 -15.19
C LYS A 189 2.22 -9.39 -13.80
N LEU A 190 1.01 -9.17 -13.29
CA LEU A 190 0.81 -8.76 -11.91
C LEU A 190 1.37 -9.79 -10.93
N TYR A 191 1.06 -11.09 -11.12
CA TYR A 191 1.57 -12.16 -10.24
C TYR A 191 3.10 -12.28 -10.34
N GLU A 192 3.67 -12.16 -11.53
CA GLU A 192 5.13 -12.16 -11.75
C GLU A 192 5.80 -10.98 -11.03
N ALA A 193 5.22 -9.78 -11.13
CA ALA A 193 5.74 -8.58 -10.45
C ALA A 193 5.71 -8.72 -8.92
N ILE A 194 4.61 -9.24 -8.35
CA ILE A 194 4.51 -9.48 -6.90
C ILE A 194 5.53 -10.55 -6.47
N LEU A 195 5.57 -11.69 -7.16
CA LEU A 195 6.42 -12.83 -6.79
C LEU A 195 7.91 -12.58 -7.09
N GLY A 196 8.24 -11.62 -7.97
CA GLY A 196 9.60 -11.34 -8.40
C GLY A 196 10.23 -12.46 -9.25
N LYS A 197 9.41 -13.24 -9.96
CA LYS A 197 9.85 -14.34 -10.82
C LYS A 197 8.88 -14.57 -11.98
N GLU A 198 9.38 -15.10 -13.09
CA GLU A 198 8.57 -15.53 -14.21
C GLU A 198 7.72 -16.75 -13.87
N LEU A 199 6.52 -16.82 -14.46
CA LEU A 199 5.59 -17.92 -14.31
C LEU A 199 5.37 -18.64 -15.64
N ASN A 200 5.29 -19.98 -15.61
CA ASN A 200 4.91 -20.73 -16.79
C ASN A 200 3.46 -20.42 -17.19
N ARG A 201 3.27 -19.85 -18.36
CA ARG A 201 1.98 -19.37 -18.87
C ARG A 201 0.87 -20.43 -18.83
N GLY A 202 1.16 -21.65 -19.31
CA GLY A 202 0.15 -22.71 -19.37
C GLY A 202 -0.31 -23.14 -17.98
N ASN A 203 0.63 -23.32 -17.07
CA ASN A 203 0.34 -23.68 -15.69
C ASN A 203 -0.43 -22.57 -14.96
N PHE A 204 -0.01 -21.32 -15.12
CA PHE A 204 -0.68 -20.17 -14.52
C PHE A 204 -2.13 -20.05 -15.02
N TYR A 205 -2.36 -20.10 -16.34
CA TYR A 205 -3.69 -19.96 -16.91
C TYR A 205 -4.64 -21.07 -16.46
N ARG A 206 -4.16 -22.33 -16.46
CA ARG A 206 -4.95 -23.47 -15.97
C ARG A 206 -5.34 -23.27 -14.50
N LYS A 207 -4.38 -22.86 -13.67
CA LYS A 207 -4.57 -22.65 -12.25
C LYS A 207 -5.60 -21.56 -11.97
N ILE A 208 -5.42 -20.37 -12.53
CA ILE A 208 -6.32 -19.23 -12.35
C ILE A 208 -7.75 -19.55 -12.82
N LYS A 209 -7.91 -20.24 -13.95
CA LYS A 209 -9.23 -20.66 -14.42
C LYS A 209 -9.91 -21.66 -13.48
N ASN A 210 -9.15 -22.58 -12.90
CA ASN A 210 -9.68 -23.57 -11.96
C ASN A 210 -10.14 -22.96 -10.63
N LEU A 211 -9.66 -21.76 -10.28
CA LEU A 211 -10.14 -21.05 -9.08
C LEU A 211 -11.60 -20.56 -9.20
N GLY A 212 -12.14 -20.46 -10.42
CA GLY A 212 -13.51 -20.01 -10.66
C GLY A 212 -13.79 -18.55 -10.29
N ILE A 213 -12.75 -17.75 -10.09
CA ILE A 213 -12.85 -16.33 -9.66
C ILE A 213 -12.92 -15.34 -10.83
N LEU A 214 -12.90 -15.83 -12.07
CA LEU A 214 -12.92 -15.01 -13.28
C LEU A 214 -14.16 -15.29 -14.13
N LYS A 215 -14.74 -14.23 -14.66
CA LYS A 215 -15.75 -14.25 -15.74
C LYS A 215 -15.07 -13.91 -17.06
N LYS A 216 -15.18 -14.79 -18.07
CA LYS A 216 -14.80 -14.46 -19.45
C LYS A 216 -15.84 -13.53 -20.05
N LEU A 217 -15.39 -12.43 -20.66
CA LEU A 217 -16.26 -11.47 -21.35
C LEU A 217 -16.39 -11.82 -22.83
N ASP A 218 -17.51 -11.45 -23.44
CA ASP A 218 -17.73 -11.57 -24.89
C ASP A 218 -16.95 -10.50 -25.71
N GLU A 219 -16.06 -9.79 -25.06
CA GLU A 219 -15.22 -8.73 -25.62
C GLU A 219 -13.78 -9.20 -25.76
N GLN A 220 -13.08 -8.61 -26.75
CA GLN A 220 -11.65 -8.83 -26.97
C GLN A 220 -10.92 -7.51 -26.99
N ARG A 221 -9.65 -7.48 -26.53
CA ARG A 221 -8.82 -6.27 -26.59
C ARG A 221 -8.44 -5.98 -28.04
N ARG A 222 -8.90 -4.85 -28.59
CA ARG A 222 -8.55 -4.40 -29.95
C ARG A 222 -7.17 -3.74 -29.96
N GLY A 223 -6.43 -3.84 -31.07
CA GLY A 223 -5.25 -3.03 -31.33
C GLY A 223 -3.89 -3.74 -31.47
N GLY A 224 -3.82 -5.04 -31.73
CA GLY A 224 -2.57 -5.76 -31.99
C GLY A 224 -2.52 -6.48 -33.34
N ALA A 225 -1.30 -6.78 -33.81
CA ALA A 225 -1.04 -7.53 -35.07
C ALA A 225 -1.40 -9.03 -34.96
N HIS A 226 -1.72 -9.54 -33.77
CA HIS A 226 -2.07 -10.94 -33.52
C HIS A 226 -3.54 -11.07 -33.12
N LYS A 227 -4.03 -12.34 -33.05
CA LYS A 227 -5.39 -12.65 -32.58
C LYS A 227 -5.66 -11.90 -31.27
N ALA A 228 -6.73 -11.10 -31.28
CA ALA A 228 -7.13 -10.29 -30.14
C ALA A 228 -7.35 -11.18 -28.88
N PRO A 229 -6.72 -10.87 -27.75
CA PRO A 229 -6.87 -11.66 -26.53
C PRO A 229 -8.26 -11.49 -25.92
N ASP A 230 -8.80 -12.56 -25.37
CA ASP A 230 -10.03 -12.53 -24.59
C ASP A 230 -9.88 -11.64 -23.36
N LEU A 231 -10.93 -10.89 -23.04
CA LEU A 231 -11.03 -10.10 -21.81
C LEU A 231 -11.74 -10.89 -20.71
N TYR A 232 -11.34 -10.60 -19.49
CA TYR A 232 -11.88 -11.16 -18.25
C TYR A 232 -12.19 -10.05 -17.27
N SER A 233 -13.12 -10.30 -16.38
CA SER A 233 -13.34 -9.55 -15.14
C SER A 233 -13.30 -10.51 -13.96
N PHE A 234 -13.13 -9.98 -12.73
CA PHE A 234 -13.34 -10.80 -11.54
C PHE A 234 -14.82 -11.09 -11.34
N ASP A 235 -15.14 -12.31 -10.91
CA ASP A 235 -16.43 -12.65 -10.32
C ASP A 235 -16.37 -12.25 -8.85
N GLU A 236 -16.97 -11.11 -8.48
CA GLU A 236 -16.83 -10.52 -7.16
C GLU A 236 -17.30 -11.45 -6.03
N ASP A 237 -18.40 -12.19 -6.23
CA ASP A 237 -18.94 -13.09 -5.21
C ASP A 237 -18.01 -14.28 -4.97
N ASN A 238 -17.51 -14.89 -6.05
CA ASN A 238 -16.56 -15.99 -5.95
C ASN A 238 -15.20 -15.50 -5.44
N TYR A 239 -14.80 -14.28 -5.80
CA TYR A 239 -13.56 -13.68 -5.33
C TYR A 239 -13.61 -13.42 -3.82
N LYS A 240 -14.70 -12.85 -3.29
CA LYS A 240 -14.92 -12.64 -1.84
C LYS A 240 -14.89 -13.95 -1.07
N LYS A 241 -15.60 -14.97 -1.54
CA LYS A 241 -15.56 -16.32 -0.94
C LYS A 241 -14.16 -16.90 -0.92
N ALA A 242 -13.37 -16.71 -2.01
CA ALA A 242 -12.00 -17.19 -2.07
C ALA A 242 -11.04 -16.39 -1.17
N LEU A 243 -11.31 -15.11 -0.92
CA LEU A 243 -10.57 -14.32 0.08
C LEU A 243 -10.82 -14.81 1.50
N GLU A 244 -12.08 -15.12 1.85
CA GLU A 244 -12.47 -15.59 3.18
C GLU A 244 -11.97 -17.01 3.46
N ASN A 245 -12.18 -17.93 2.53
CA ASN A 245 -11.88 -19.36 2.71
C ASN A 245 -10.45 -19.76 2.33
N GLY A 246 -9.71 -18.87 1.71
CA GLY A 246 -8.43 -19.17 1.07
C GLY A 246 -8.59 -19.95 -0.24
N LEU A 247 -7.48 -20.13 -0.94
CA LEU A 247 -7.44 -20.97 -2.15
C LEU A 247 -7.30 -22.43 -1.73
N ASN A 248 -8.37 -23.20 -1.84
CA ASN A 248 -8.34 -24.65 -1.62
C ASN A 248 -7.38 -25.30 -2.62
N SER A 249 -6.17 -25.57 -2.18
CA SER A 249 -5.06 -26.20 -2.91
C SER A 249 -4.43 -25.38 -4.06
N TRP A 250 -3.22 -25.14 -3.86
CA TRP A 250 -2.28 -24.86 -4.95
C TRP A 250 -1.62 -26.14 -5.45
#